data_9b31fe24cbfb4c5ebd0ea32434784103
#
_entry.id   9b31fe24cbfb4c5ebd0ea32434784103
#
_cell.length_a   1.000
_cell.length_b   1.000
_cell.length_c   1.000
_cell.angle_alpha   90.00
_cell.angle_beta   90.00
_cell.angle_gamma   90.00
#
_symmetry.space_group_name_H-M   'P 1'
#
loop_
_entity.id
_entity.type
_entity.pdbx_description
1 polymer ?
#
loop_
_entity_poly.entity_id
_entity_poly.type
_entity_poly.pdbx_seq_one_letter_code
_entity_poly.pdbx_strand_id
1 'polypeptide(L)'
;MRYAIIADIHANLAALMAVLTDITKREEIGGVWCLGDIIGYGPDPRQCIELLRRTNHICVAGNHDLAAIGEIDTSDFNPDAAAACEWTAKQLTAQDRVYLKGLPLVIEKDDFTLAHGSPRQPIWEYILSISTARENFAYFKSKFCLVSHSHVPVIFKYGKTGSCSFSQFSTNKELVLGEERLIINPGAVGQPRDGDPRASYAIYDSETKKIKLYRVPYDIAATQARMVEQRLPLRLVGRLSHGI
;
A
#
# COMPACT_ATOMS: atom_id res chain seq x y z
N MET A 1 21.66 -3.75 2.76
CA MET A 1 20.73 -4.09 1.65
C MET A 1 19.48 -3.22 1.75
N ARG A 2 18.93 -2.75 0.63
CA ARG A 2 17.77 -1.85 0.63
C ARG A 2 16.52 -2.52 0.10
N TYR A 3 15.35 -2.14 0.63
CA TYR A 3 14.05 -2.65 0.22
C TYR A 3 13.10 -1.50 -0.06
N ALA A 4 12.41 -1.55 -1.19
CA ALA A 4 11.34 -0.61 -1.49
C ALA A 4 10.03 -1.11 -0.86
N ILE A 5 9.32 -0.25 -0.15
CA ILE A 5 8.04 -0.54 0.49
C ILE A 5 6.97 0.22 -0.27
N ILE A 6 6.07 -0.50 -0.92
CA ILE A 6 4.97 0.03 -1.72
C ILE A 6 3.63 -0.49 -1.22
N ALA A 7 2.56 0.24 -1.45
CA ALA A 7 1.22 -0.13 -1.01
C ALA A 7 0.15 0.48 -1.90
N ASP A 8 -1.04 -0.09 -1.89
CA ASP A 8 -2.24 0.52 -2.46
C ASP A 8 -2.01 1.00 -3.90
N ILE A 9 -1.54 0.08 -4.76
CA ILE A 9 -1.24 0.33 -6.18
C ILE A 9 -2.52 0.64 -6.95
N HIS A 10 -3.60 -0.06 -6.59
CA HIS A 10 -4.94 0.17 -7.11
C HIS A 10 -5.00 0.25 -8.63
N ALA A 11 -4.41 -0.73 -9.31
CA ALA A 11 -4.45 -0.82 -10.77
C ALA A 11 -4.03 0.47 -11.51
N ASN A 12 -3.24 1.34 -10.86
CA ASN A 12 -2.69 2.57 -11.43
C ASN A 12 -1.30 2.30 -12.01
N LEU A 13 -1.27 1.83 -13.26
CA LEU A 13 -0.03 1.44 -13.93
C LEU A 13 0.95 2.61 -14.07
N ALA A 14 0.45 3.81 -14.40
CA ALA A 14 1.31 4.99 -14.56
C ALA A 14 2.04 5.34 -13.25
N ALA A 15 1.34 5.27 -12.11
CA ALA A 15 1.93 5.50 -10.80
C ALA A 15 2.94 4.40 -10.44
N LEU A 16 2.60 3.13 -10.65
CA LEU A 16 3.51 2.00 -10.38
C LEU A 16 4.78 2.09 -11.22
N MET A 17 4.66 2.37 -12.52
CA MET A 17 5.82 2.56 -13.42
C MET A 17 6.71 3.72 -12.97
N ALA A 18 6.10 4.84 -12.58
CA ALA A 18 6.84 6.01 -12.09
C ALA A 18 7.63 5.66 -10.81
N VAL A 19 7.00 4.96 -9.85
CA VAL A 19 7.65 4.52 -8.61
C VAL A 19 8.79 3.54 -8.90
N LEU A 20 8.57 2.49 -9.70
CA LEU A 20 9.62 1.52 -10.01
C LEU A 20 10.79 2.17 -10.78
N THR A 21 10.50 3.13 -11.67
CA THR A 21 11.54 3.91 -12.36
C THR A 21 12.32 4.80 -11.38
N ASP A 22 11.66 5.44 -10.42
CA ASP A 22 12.33 6.25 -9.42
C ASP A 22 13.21 5.40 -8.49
N ILE A 23 12.74 4.23 -8.09
CA ILE A 23 13.51 3.25 -7.31
C ILE A 23 14.82 2.89 -8.03
N THR A 24 14.77 2.51 -9.31
CA THR A 24 15.96 2.11 -10.07
C THR A 24 16.97 3.23 -10.28
N LYS A 25 16.52 4.49 -10.29
CA LYS A 25 17.41 5.67 -10.40
C LYS A 25 18.12 6.01 -9.09
N ARG A 26 17.57 5.60 -7.96
CA ARG A 26 18.11 5.99 -6.66
C ARG A 26 19.24 5.09 -6.22
N GLU A 27 19.04 3.79 -6.24
CA GLU A 27 20.00 2.84 -5.69
C GLU A 27 19.64 1.39 -6.04
N GLU A 28 20.59 0.49 -5.87
CA GLU A 28 20.34 -0.95 -6.00
C GLU A 28 19.41 -1.43 -4.86
N ILE A 29 18.27 -2.00 -5.26
CA ILE A 29 17.25 -2.51 -4.34
C ILE A 29 17.29 -4.05 -4.34
N GLY A 30 17.41 -4.64 -3.15
CA GLY A 30 17.40 -6.10 -2.97
C GLY A 30 16.01 -6.73 -3.15
N GLY A 31 14.94 -5.93 -3.06
CA GLY A 31 13.59 -6.41 -3.28
C GLY A 31 12.52 -5.37 -2.98
N VAL A 32 11.28 -5.72 -3.30
CA VAL A 32 10.07 -4.90 -3.09
C VAL A 32 9.19 -5.58 -2.03
N TRP A 33 8.75 -4.83 -1.05
CA TRP A 33 7.74 -5.24 -0.06
C TRP A 33 6.43 -4.54 -0.39
N CYS A 34 5.45 -5.30 -0.86
CA CYS A 34 4.13 -4.79 -1.23
C CYS A 34 3.12 -5.07 -0.12
N LEU A 35 2.43 -4.05 0.32
CA LEU A 35 1.47 -4.13 1.44
C LEU A 35 0.02 -4.34 0.96
N GLY A 36 -0.17 -4.94 -0.21
CA GLY A 36 -1.50 -5.29 -0.74
C GLY A 36 -2.17 -4.18 -1.55
N ASP A 37 -3.41 -4.45 -1.95
CA ASP A 37 -4.22 -3.65 -2.85
C ASP A 37 -3.49 -3.32 -4.17
N ILE A 38 -3.03 -4.40 -4.82
CA ILE A 38 -2.41 -4.32 -6.14
C ILE A 38 -3.42 -3.81 -7.15
N ILE A 39 -4.68 -4.23 -7.01
CA ILE A 39 -5.79 -3.96 -7.95
C ILE A 39 -6.94 -3.21 -7.28
N GLY A 40 -8.03 -3.01 -8.01
CA GLY A 40 -9.17 -2.20 -7.59
C GLY A 40 -9.01 -0.73 -7.98
N TYR A 41 -10.11 0.00 -8.04
CA TYR A 41 -10.22 1.41 -8.43
C TYR A 41 -9.74 1.76 -9.83
N GLY A 42 -8.50 1.47 -10.18
CA GLY A 42 -7.85 1.95 -11.40
C GLY A 42 -8.04 1.04 -12.63
N PRO A 43 -7.53 1.48 -13.80
CA PRO A 43 -7.92 0.89 -15.09
C PRO A 43 -7.03 -0.26 -15.57
N ASP A 44 -5.91 -0.56 -14.89
CA ASP A 44 -4.87 -1.46 -15.42
C ASP A 44 -4.54 -2.64 -14.47
N PRO A 45 -5.54 -3.44 -14.00
CA PRO A 45 -5.28 -4.44 -12.95
C PRO A 45 -4.27 -5.51 -13.37
N ARG A 46 -4.42 -6.09 -14.57
CA ARG A 46 -3.54 -7.15 -15.05
C ARG A 46 -2.11 -6.68 -15.26
N GLN A 47 -1.96 -5.48 -15.83
CA GLN A 47 -0.64 -4.89 -16.09
C GLN A 47 0.10 -4.59 -14.78
N CYS A 48 -0.61 -4.15 -13.73
CA CYS A 48 -0.02 -3.95 -12.41
C CYS A 48 0.42 -5.27 -11.77
N ILE A 49 -0.42 -6.32 -11.84
CA ILE A 49 -0.04 -7.67 -11.38
C ILE A 49 1.20 -8.16 -12.12
N GLU A 50 1.19 -8.10 -13.46
CA GLU A 50 2.30 -8.58 -14.28
C GLU A 50 3.59 -7.83 -13.98
N LEU A 51 3.52 -6.49 -13.86
CA LEU A 51 4.69 -5.67 -13.59
C LEU A 51 5.28 -5.96 -12.19
N LEU A 52 4.44 -6.11 -11.16
CA LEU A 52 4.88 -6.46 -9.81
C LEU A 52 5.54 -7.86 -9.80
N ARG A 53 4.94 -8.85 -10.48
CA ARG A 53 5.48 -10.21 -10.58
C ARG A 53 6.85 -10.31 -11.25
N ARG A 54 7.24 -9.33 -12.04
CA ARG A 54 8.59 -9.23 -12.65
C ARG A 54 9.65 -8.73 -11.69
N THR A 55 9.26 -8.19 -10.54
CA THR A 55 10.19 -7.75 -9.50
C THR A 55 10.53 -8.88 -8.52
N ASN A 56 11.67 -8.79 -7.83
CA ASN A 56 11.93 -9.61 -6.65
C ASN A 56 11.09 -9.04 -5.48
N HIS A 57 9.96 -9.67 -5.15
CA HIS A 57 9.01 -9.10 -4.18
C HIS A 57 8.47 -10.12 -3.18
N ILE A 58 8.04 -9.60 -2.03
CA ILE A 58 7.06 -10.21 -1.14
C ILE A 58 5.82 -9.34 -1.11
N CYS A 59 4.63 -9.94 -0.98
CA CYS A 59 3.38 -9.21 -1.01
C CYS A 59 2.36 -9.84 -0.07
N VAL A 60 1.63 -9.01 0.69
CA VAL A 60 0.42 -9.43 1.42
C VAL A 60 -0.82 -9.11 0.59
N ALA A 61 -1.92 -9.82 0.82
CA ALA A 61 -3.20 -9.53 0.18
C ALA A 61 -3.86 -8.30 0.81
N GLY A 62 -4.47 -7.44 -0.03
CA GLY A 62 -5.37 -6.38 0.41
C GLY A 62 -6.84 -6.76 0.24
N ASN A 63 -7.75 -5.93 0.78
CA ASN A 63 -9.18 -6.19 0.67
C ASN A 63 -9.69 -6.12 -0.78
N HIS A 64 -9.16 -5.22 -1.61
CA HIS A 64 -9.51 -5.16 -3.03
C HIS A 64 -8.99 -6.36 -3.82
N ASP A 65 -7.82 -6.89 -3.47
CA ASP A 65 -7.27 -8.08 -4.11
C ASP A 65 -8.19 -9.29 -3.86
N LEU A 66 -8.59 -9.50 -2.61
CA LEU A 66 -9.45 -10.62 -2.20
C LEU A 66 -10.89 -10.47 -2.72
N ALA A 67 -11.44 -9.26 -2.69
CA ALA A 67 -12.79 -9.00 -3.19
C ALA A 67 -12.90 -9.24 -4.70
N ALA A 68 -11.90 -8.82 -5.49
CA ALA A 68 -11.91 -9.00 -6.94
C ALA A 68 -11.85 -10.48 -7.38
N ILE A 69 -11.35 -11.37 -6.52
CA ILE A 69 -11.35 -12.82 -6.79
C ILE A 69 -12.51 -13.56 -6.11
N GLY A 70 -13.35 -12.86 -5.33
CA GLY A 70 -14.54 -13.41 -4.66
C GLY A 70 -14.25 -14.15 -3.35
N GLU A 71 -13.08 -13.94 -2.73
CA GLU A 71 -12.74 -14.52 -1.42
C GLU A 71 -13.38 -13.76 -0.24
N ILE A 72 -13.76 -12.50 -0.46
CA ILE A 72 -14.53 -11.69 0.50
C ILE A 72 -15.67 -10.96 -0.20
N ASP A 73 -16.73 -10.64 0.54
CA ASP A 73 -17.88 -9.90 0.07
C ASP A 73 -17.54 -8.39 -0.10
N THR A 74 -18.25 -7.72 -1.00
CA THR A 74 -18.14 -6.27 -1.25
C THR A 74 -19.21 -5.45 -0.53
N SER A 75 -20.04 -6.05 0.32
CA SER A 75 -21.12 -5.37 1.03
C SER A 75 -20.64 -4.24 1.95
N ASP A 76 -19.42 -4.37 2.46
CA ASP A 76 -18.77 -3.34 3.31
C ASP A 76 -18.07 -2.24 2.47
N PHE A 77 -18.02 -2.38 1.15
CA PHE A 77 -17.45 -1.36 0.27
C PHE A 77 -18.46 -0.22 0.04
N ASN A 78 -17.95 1.01 -0.12
CA ASN A 78 -18.79 2.05 -0.68
C ASN A 78 -19.17 1.71 -2.16
N PRO A 79 -20.27 2.28 -2.68
CA PRO A 79 -20.78 1.91 -4.02
C PRO A 79 -19.75 2.06 -5.15
N ASP A 80 -18.92 3.10 -5.13
CA ASP A 80 -17.90 3.32 -6.17
C ASP A 80 -16.79 2.25 -6.08
N ALA A 81 -16.38 1.87 -4.87
CA ALA A 81 -15.40 0.82 -4.64
C ALA A 81 -15.94 -0.55 -5.08
N ALA A 82 -17.21 -0.88 -4.74
CA ALA A 82 -17.86 -2.11 -5.16
C ALA A 82 -17.96 -2.21 -6.69
N ALA A 83 -18.42 -1.16 -7.36
CA ALA A 83 -18.50 -1.10 -8.81
C ALA A 83 -17.14 -1.27 -9.49
N ALA A 84 -16.10 -0.60 -8.98
CA ALA A 84 -14.75 -0.75 -9.50
C ALA A 84 -14.18 -2.16 -9.25
N CYS A 85 -14.52 -2.79 -8.12
CA CYS A 85 -14.12 -4.15 -7.80
C CYS A 85 -14.77 -5.16 -8.75
N GLU A 86 -16.08 -5.03 -9.01
CA GLU A 86 -16.80 -5.86 -9.98
C GLU A 86 -16.22 -5.73 -11.39
N TRP A 87 -15.91 -4.50 -11.81
CA TRP A 87 -15.25 -4.27 -13.10
C TRP A 87 -13.88 -4.94 -13.13
N THR A 88 -13.06 -4.76 -12.10
CA THR A 88 -11.74 -5.38 -11.97
C THR A 88 -11.83 -6.90 -12.06
N ALA A 89 -12.78 -7.52 -11.36
CA ALA A 89 -12.99 -8.98 -11.38
C ALA A 89 -13.19 -9.54 -12.79
N LYS A 90 -13.84 -8.78 -13.69
CA LYS A 90 -14.09 -9.16 -15.10
C LYS A 90 -12.82 -9.06 -15.96
N GLN A 91 -11.80 -8.32 -15.53
CA GLN A 91 -10.53 -8.17 -16.25
C GLN A 91 -9.54 -9.29 -15.96
N LEU A 92 -9.66 -9.97 -14.80
CA LEU A 92 -8.67 -10.93 -14.32
C LEU A 92 -8.71 -12.26 -15.07
N THR A 93 -7.53 -12.74 -15.45
CA THR A 93 -7.33 -14.10 -15.95
C THR A 93 -7.34 -15.13 -14.81
N ALA A 94 -7.43 -16.41 -15.16
CA ALA A 94 -7.30 -17.50 -14.17
C ALA A 94 -5.93 -17.46 -13.45
N GLN A 95 -4.86 -17.09 -14.16
CA GLN A 95 -3.52 -16.99 -13.58
C GLN A 95 -3.41 -15.82 -12.60
N ASP A 96 -4.05 -14.68 -12.90
CA ASP A 96 -4.09 -13.52 -12.00
C ASP A 96 -4.81 -13.90 -10.69
N ARG A 97 -5.95 -14.60 -10.81
CA ARG A 97 -6.71 -15.09 -9.64
C ARG A 97 -5.91 -16.06 -8.78
N VAL A 98 -5.19 -16.99 -9.40
CA VAL A 98 -4.32 -17.94 -8.68
C VAL A 98 -3.20 -17.19 -7.93
N TYR A 99 -2.59 -16.20 -8.56
CA TYR A 99 -1.56 -15.37 -7.93
C TYR A 99 -2.11 -14.62 -6.71
N LEU A 100 -3.23 -13.89 -6.87
CA LEU A 100 -3.85 -13.13 -5.79
C LEU A 100 -4.31 -14.02 -4.62
N LYS A 101 -4.90 -15.18 -4.93
CA LYS A 101 -5.33 -16.17 -3.92
C LYS A 101 -4.17 -16.75 -3.11
N GLY A 102 -2.98 -16.80 -3.72
CA GLY A 102 -1.75 -17.27 -3.06
C GLY A 102 -1.09 -16.25 -2.13
N LEU A 103 -1.55 -15.00 -2.09
CA LEU A 103 -0.97 -13.98 -1.23
C LEU A 103 -1.36 -14.21 0.24
N PRO A 104 -0.40 -14.19 1.18
CA PRO A 104 -0.69 -14.28 2.61
C PRO A 104 -1.32 -13.00 3.13
N LEU A 105 -2.03 -13.07 4.24
CA LEU A 105 -2.60 -11.90 4.92
C LEU A 105 -1.56 -11.14 5.77
N VAL A 106 -0.58 -11.87 6.31
CA VAL A 106 0.49 -11.34 7.15
C VAL A 106 1.80 -12.01 6.78
N ILE A 107 2.87 -11.24 6.74
CA ILE A 107 4.25 -11.73 6.55
C ILE A 107 5.09 -11.25 7.74
N GLU A 108 5.84 -12.18 8.35
CA GLU A 108 6.93 -11.84 9.26
C GLU A 108 8.26 -11.92 8.51
N LYS A 109 9.02 -10.83 8.51
CA LYS A 109 10.29 -10.71 7.80
C LYS A 109 11.28 -9.91 8.61
N ASP A 110 12.34 -10.56 9.08
CA ASP A 110 13.37 -9.95 9.94
C ASP A 110 12.72 -9.27 11.18
N ASP A 111 12.95 -7.98 11.41
CA ASP A 111 12.35 -7.19 12.49
C ASP A 111 10.95 -6.64 12.15
N PHE A 112 10.34 -7.07 11.04
CA PHE A 112 9.08 -6.51 10.53
C PHE A 112 7.94 -7.52 10.50
N THR A 113 6.73 -7.03 10.82
CA THR A 113 5.45 -7.64 10.44
C THR A 113 4.80 -6.78 9.37
N LEU A 114 4.33 -7.39 8.29
CA LEU A 114 3.63 -6.75 7.18
C LEU A 114 2.18 -7.20 7.18
N ALA A 115 1.24 -6.26 7.14
CA ALA A 115 -0.19 -6.51 6.95
C ALA A 115 -0.78 -5.38 6.11
N HIS A 116 -1.87 -5.62 5.39
CA HIS A 116 -2.53 -4.56 4.63
C HIS A 116 -3.25 -3.57 5.56
N GLY A 117 -4.25 -4.01 6.32
CA GLY A 117 -5.00 -3.18 7.26
C GLY A 117 -4.27 -3.00 8.60
N SER A 118 -4.22 -4.07 9.38
CA SER A 118 -3.56 -4.09 10.68
C SER A 118 -3.15 -5.50 11.09
N PRO A 119 -2.22 -5.69 12.05
CA PRO A 119 -1.93 -7.02 12.59
C PRO A 119 -3.14 -7.71 13.23
N ARG A 120 -4.07 -6.95 13.83
CA ARG A 120 -5.29 -7.45 14.46
C ARG A 120 -6.37 -7.88 13.46
N GLN A 121 -6.56 -7.08 12.42
CA GLN A 121 -7.51 -7.32 11.34
C GLN A 121 -6.83 -7.03 9.99
N PRO A 122 -6.16 -8.02 9.40
CA PRO A 122 -5.18 -7.81 8.33
C PRO A 122 -5.68 -7.09 7.08
N ILE A 123 -6.99 -7.13 6.79
CA ILE A 123 -7.52 -6.58 5.53
C ILE A 123 -8.51 -5.42 5.71
N TRP A 124 -9.02 -5.17 6.95
CA TRP A 124 -10.14 -4.22 7.11
C TRP A 124 -9.84 -3.05 8.03
N GLU A 125 -8.97 -3.21 9.01
CA GLU A 125 -8.81 -2.18 10.02
C GLU A 125 -7.95 -1.02 9.56
N TYR A 126 -8.51 0.19 9.67
CA TYR A 126 -7.75 1.43 9.48
C TYR A 126 -7.01 1.81 10.77
N ILE A 127 -5.69 1.98 10.71
CA ILE A 127 -4.93 2.55 11.82
C ILE A 127 -4.76 4.06 11.59
N LEU A 128 -5.75 4.84 12.06
CA LEU A 128 -5.82 6.30 11.90
C LEU A 128 -5.77 7.05 13.24
N SER A 129 -5.79 6.32 14.36
CA SER A 129 -5.79 6.93 15.69
C SER A 129 -4.73 6.32 16.61
N ILE A 130 -4.30 7.10 17.60
CA ILE A 130 -3.38 6.63 18.66
C ILE A 130 -4.00 5.45 19.44
N SER A 131 -5.31 5.45 19.64
CA SER A 131 -6.01 4.37 20.34
C SER A 131 -5.91 3.05 19.57
N THR A 132 -6.29 3.07 18.27
CA THR A 132 -6.23 1.90 17.41
C THR A 132 -4.80 1.38 17.25
N ALA A 133 -3.83 2.29 17.09
CA ALA A 133 -2.42 1.92 16.99
C ALA A 133 -1.93 1.25 18.27
N ARG A 134 -2.26 1.81 19.46
CA ARG A 134 -1.86 1.27 20.75
C ARG A 134 -2.38 -0.15 20.96
N GLU A 135 -3.63 -0.43 20.61
CA GLU A 135 -4.21 -1.77 20.69
C GLU A 135 -3.48 -2.76 19.77
N ASN A 136 -3.12 -2.32 18.55
CA ASN A 136 -2.45 -3.16 17.58
C ASN A 136 -1.03 -3.58 17.97
N PHE A 137 -0.33 -2.84 18.83
CA PHE A 137 0.98 -3.26 19.35
C PHE A 137 0.97 -4.58 20.13
N ALA A 138 -0.20 -5.07 20.57
CA ALA A 138 -0.34 -6.39 21.21
C ALA A 138 -0.42 -7.55 20.20
N TYR A 139 -0.64 -7.29 18.91
CA TYR A 139 -0.92 -8.31 17.89
C TYR A 139 0.26 -8.68 17.00
N PHE A 140 1.43 -8.11 17.21
CA PHE A 140 2.66 -8.52 16.54
C PHE A 140 3.85 -8.51 17.51
N LYS A 141 4.86 -9.35 17.26
CA LYS A 141 6.04 -9.51 18.13
C LYS A 141 7.28 -8.78 17.64
N SER A 142 7.37 -8.53 16.34
CA SER A 142 8.46 -7.79 15.73
C SER A 142 8.60 -6.38 16.30
N LYS A 143 9.73 -5.71 16.05
CA LYS A 143 9.91 -4.31 16.48
C LYS A 143 9.05 -3.36 15.64
N PHE A 144 8.87 -3.66 14.36
CA PHE A 144 8.23 -2.78 13.40
C PHE A 144 7.08 -3.47 12.70
N CYS A 145 5.99 -2.75 12.47
CA CYS A 145 4.88 -3.20 11.65
C CYS A 145 4.67 -2.24 10.48
N LEU A 146 4.61 -2.79 9.27
CA LEU A 146 4.26 -2.05 8.06
C LEU A 146 2.78 -2.30 7.75
N VAL A 147 2.02 -1.23 7.58
CA VAL A 147 0.59 -1.26 7.24
C VAL A 147 0.27 -0.30 6.11
N SER A 148 -0.90 -0.43 5.51
CA SER A 148 -1.38 0.41 4.40
C SER A 148 -2.87 0.75 4.56
N HIS A 149 -3.71 0.49 3.55
CA HIS A 149 -5.18 0.59 3.56
C HIS A 149 -5.75 2.01 3.75
N SER A 150 -5.18 2.82 4.64
CA SER A 150 -5.61 4.22 4.84
C SER A 150 -5.12 5.18 3.75
N HIS A 151 -4.08 4.80 3.00
CA HIS A 151 -3.39 5.59 1.98
C HIS A 151 -2.75 6.88 2.52
N VAL A 152 -2.58 6.99 3.83
CA VAL A 152 -2.04 8.18 4.50
C VAL A 152 -0.69 7.83 5.14
N PRO A 153 0.40 8.50 4.76
CA PRO A 153 1.71 8.26 5.36
C PRO A 153 1.75 8.68 6.83
N VAL A 154 1.97 7.70 7.72
CA VAL A 154 1.92 7.93 9.17
C VAL A 154 2.85 6.99 9.92
N ILE A 155 3.33 7.44 11.09
CA ILE A 155 4.13 6.67 12.03
C ILE A 155 3.46 6.73 13.40
N PHE A 156 3.20 5.57 13.98
CA PHE A 156 2.86 5.44 15.40
C PHE A 156 4.03 4.81 16.14
N LYS A 157 4.34 5.36 17.30
CA LYS A 157 5.47 4.96 18.14
C LYS A 157 4.98 4.55 19.51
N TYR A 158 5.40 3.36 19.95
CA TYR A 158 5.09 2.84 21.27
C TYR A 158 6.31 2.96 22.16
N GLY A 159 6.20 3.79 23.20
CA GLY A 159 7.26 4.07 24.16
C GLY A 159 7.32 3.05 25.29
N LYS A 160 8.46 3.03 26.00
CA LYS A 160 8.74 2.11 27.13
C LYS A 160 7.74 2.23 28.29
N THR A 161 7.10 3.39 28.45
CA THR A 161 6.10 3.65 29.51
C THR A 161 4.67 3.28 29.10
N GLY A 162 4.48 2.62 27.95
CA GLY A 162 3.14 2.31 27.40
C GLY A 162 2.48 3.49 26.69
N SER A 163 3.16 4.62 26.55
CA SER A 163 2.68 5.76 25.78
C SER A 163 2.71 5.45 24.30
N CYS A 164 1.66 5.84 23.57
CA CYS A 164 1.63 5.79 22.13
C CYS A 164 1.56 7.22 21.57
N SER A 165 2.38 7.52 20.57
CA SER A 165 2.41 8.82 19.91
C SER A 165 2.26 8.66 18.40
N PHE A 166 1.84 9.72 17.75
CA PHE A 166 1.61 9.85 16.31
C PHE A 166 2.55 10.90 15.72
N SER A 167 3.03 10.64 14.52
CA SER A 167 3.70 11.65 13.68
C SER A 167 3.41 11.40 12.21
N GLN A 168 3.36 12.47 11.44
CA GLN A 168 3.28 12.36 9.99
C GLN A 168 4.60 11.79 9.44
N PHE A 169 4.50 10.82 8.53
CA PHE A 169 5.66 10.33 7.79
C PHE A 169 5.88 11.24 6.58
N SER A 170 6.88 12.09 6.63
CA SER A 170 7.14 13.11 5.60
C SER A 170 8.45 12.86 4.86
N THR A 171 8.53 13.35 3.61
CA THR A 171 9.72 13.22 2.75
C THR A 171 10.95 13.97 3.26
N ASN A 172 10.76 14.90 4.18
CA ASN A 172 11.83 15.76 4.70
C ASN A 172 12.64 15.13 5.84
N LYS A 173 12.21 13.96 6.34
CA LYS A 173 12.85 13.31 7.48
C LYS A 173 13.18 11.85 7.18
N GLU A 174 14.39 11.46 7.55
CA GLU A 174 14.73 10.04 7.68
C GLU A 174 14.29 9.55 9.07
N LEU A 175 13.58 8.43 9.08
CA LEU A 175 13.23 7.73 10.31
C LEU A 175 14.32 6.71 10.63
N VAL A 176 15.05 6.91 11.73
CA VAL A 176 16.00 5.91 12.23
C VAL A 176 15.25 4.89 13.07
N LEU A 177 15.34 3.63 12.67
CA LEU A 177 14.71 2.50 13.36
C LEU A 177 15.58 2.08 14.55
N GLY A 178 15.15 2.41 15.76
CA GLY A 178 15.88 2.13 17.01
C GLY A 178 15.25 1.00 17.83
N GLU A 179 15.24 1.18 19.16
CA GLU A 179 14.70 0.18 20.11
C GLU A 179 13.19 0.30 20.32
N GLU A 180 12.57 1.35 19.83
CA GLU A 180 11.14 1.61 20.01
C GLU A 180 10.32 0.83 18.98
N ARG A 181 9.14 0.39 19.40
CA ARG A 181 8.22 -0.31 18.50
C ARG A 181 7.45 0.71 17.66
N LEU A 182 7.34 0.45 16.36
CA LEU A 182 6.70 1.36 15.41
C LEU A 182 5.65 0.62 14.57
N ILE A 183 4.56 1.33 14.25
CA ILE A 183 3.66 1.01 13.14
C ILE A 183 3.87 2.11 12.10
N ILE A 184 4.15 1.74 10.85
CA ILE A 184 4.53 2.65 9.78
C ILE A 184 3.64 2.38 8.56
N ASN A 185 3.01 3.43 8.04
CA ASN A 185 2.30 3.40 6.78
C ASN A 185 3.04 4.28 5.76
N PRO A 186 3.45 3.76 4.58
CA PRO A 186 4.16 4.53 3.56
C PRO A 186 3.22 5.36 2.67
N GLY A 187 1.91 5.33 2.91
CA GLY A 187 0.92 5.90 1.99
C GLY A 187 0.66 5.00 0.78
N ALA A 188 0.07 5.55 -0.27
CA ALA A 188 -0.37 4.82 -1.44
C ALA A 188 0.41 5.17 -2.70
N VAL A 189 0.70 4.18 -3.53
CA VAL A 189 1.24 4.37 -4.89
C VAL A 189 0.16 4.92 -5.82
N GLY A 190 -1.00 4.26 -5.88
CA GLY A 190 -2.00 4.50 -6.92
C GLY A 190 -3.10 5.49 -6.56
N GLN A 191 -3.37 5.68 -5.26
CA GLN A 191 -4.46 6.55 -4.81
C GLN A 191 -4.15 7.21 -3.45
N PRO A 192 -3.19 8.14 -3.35
CA PRO A 192 -2.91 8.89 -2.12
C PRO A 192 -4.14 9.62 -1.58
N ARG A 193 -4.26 9.73 -0.23
CA ARG A 193 -5.39 10.36 0.47
C ARG A 193 -4.95 11.36 1.55
N ASP A 194 -3.81 11.99 1.37
CA ASP A 194 -3.25 12.96 2.32
C ASP A 194 -3.11 14.37 1.73
N GLY A 195 -3.82 14.64 0.61
CA GLY A 195 -3.81 15.92 -0.08
C GLY A 195 -2.64 16.10 -1.06
N ASP A 196 -1.73 15.13 -1.17
CA ASP A 196 -0.65 15.13 -2.16
C ASP A 196 -0.93 14.06 -3.23
N PRO A 197 -1.25 14.43 -4.48
CA PRO A 197 -1.61 13.47 -5.53
C PRO A 197 -0.44 12.64 -6.05
N ARG A 198 0.80 12.95 -5.67
CA ARG A 198 1.98 12.20 -6.08
C ARG A 198 2.02 10.82 -5.43
N ALA A 199 2.40 9.80 -6.19
CA ALA A 199 2.59 8.45 -5.67
C ALA A 199 3.54 8.44 -4.47
N SER A 200 3.20 7.66 -3.43
CA SER A 200 3.98 7.55 -2.19
C SER A 200 4.57 6.15 -2.05
N TYR A 201 5.82 6.08 -1.63
CA TYR A 201 6.50 4.83 -1.29
C TYR A 201 7.65 5.12 -0.31
N ALA A 202 8.21 4.08 0.32
CA ALA A 202 9.37 4.24 1.20
C ALA A 202 10.53 3.32 0.78
N ILE A 203 11.75 3.68 1.16
CA ILE A 203 12.93 2.81 1.07
C ILE A 203 13.44 2.56 2.49
N TYR A 204 13.61 1.29 2.82
CA TYR A 204 14.28 0.82 4.04
C TYR A 204 15.69 0.36 3.72
N ASP A 205 16.68 0.90 4.43
CA ASP A 205 18.08 0.46 4.39
C ASP A 205 18.38 -0.38 5.64
N SER A 206 18.63 -1.68 5.45
CA SER A 206 18.87 -2.61 6.55
C SER A 206 20.24 -2.44 7.22
N GLU A 207 21.20 -1.79 6.57
CA GLU A 207 22.54 -1.55 7.13
C GLU A 207 22.52 -0.34 8.06
N THR A 208 21.95 0.76 7.59
CA THR A 208 21.85 1.99 8.38
C THR A 208 20.64 2.02 9.30
N LYS A 209 19.72 1.04 9.18
CA LYS A 209 18.44 0.98 9.90
C LYS A 209 17.60 2.25 9.72
N LYS A 210 17.59 2.80 8.51
CA LYS A 210 16.83 4.00 8.15
C LYS A 210 15.71 3.67 7.20
N ILE A 211 14.60 4.38 7.35
CA ILE A 211 13.47 4.36 6.41
C ILE A 211 13.16 5.79 5.98
N LYS A 212 12.93 5.99 4.68
CA LYS A 212 12.67 7.30 4.10
C LYS A 212 11.49 7.23 3.14
N LEU A 213 10.59 8.21 3.25
CA LEU A 213 9.45 8.38 2.36
C LEU A 213 9.83 9.17 1.11
N TYR A 214 9.26 8.78 -0.03
CA TYR A 214 9.41 9.44 -1.31
C TYR A 214 8.06 9.75 -1.94
N ARG A 215 8.01 10.82 -2.74
CA ARG A 215 6.87 11.22 -3.54
C ARG A 215 7.29 11.34 -5.01
N VAL A 216 6.54 10.69 -5.88
CA VAL A 216 6.86 10.63 -7.30
C VAL A 216 5.68 11.15 -8.12
N PRO A 217 5.87 12.18 -8.94
CA PRO A 217 4.83 12.59 -9.88
C PRO A 217 4.66 11.52 -10.97
N TYR A 218 3.42 11.33 -11.41
CA TYR A 218 3.07 10.44 -12.51
C TYR A 218 2.03 11.10 -13.40
N ASP A 219 1.74 10.54 -14.56
CA ASP A 219 0.74 11.07 -15.49
C ASP A 219 -0.68 10.74 -15.00
N ILE A 220 -1.20 11.61 -14.14
CA ILE A 220 -2.55 11.50 -13.58
C ILE A 220 -3.60 11.63 -14.71
N ALA A 221 -3.38 12.53 -15.66
CA ALA A 221 -4.34 12.78 -16.74
C ALA A 221 -4.49 11.54 -17.64
N ALA A 222 -3.39 10.85 -17.95
CA ALA A 222 -3.44 9.60 -18.71
C ALA A 222 -4.22 8.51 -17.92
N THR A 223 -3.98 8.37 -16.61
CA THR A 223 -4.75 7.42 -15.78
C THR A 223 -6.22 7.77 -15.76
N GLN A 224 -6.58 9.04 -15.55
CA GLN A 224 -7.96 9.51 -15.56
C GLN A 224 -8.66 9.25 -16.91
N ALA A 225 -8.00 9.54 -18.03
CA ALA A 225 -8.54 9.28 -19.36
C ALA A 225 -8.87 7.78 -19.56
N ARG A 226 -7.96 6.89 -19.15
CA ARG A 226 -8.20 5.44 -19.20
C ARG A 226 -9.34 4.99 -18.29
N MET A 227 -9.44 5.56 -17.08
CA MET A 227 -10.56 5.26 -16.18
C MET A 227 -11.91 5.64 -16.80
N VAL A 228 -11.98 6.81 -17.46
CA VAL A 228 -13.18 7.27 -18.18
C VAL A 228 -13.49 6.33 -19.36
N GLU A 229 -12.49 5.96 -20.16
CA GLU A 229 -12.65 5.00 -21.27
C GLU A 229 -13.22 3.66 -20.79
N GLN A 230 -12.76 3.17 -19.64
CA GLN A 230 -13.23 1.95 -19.00
C GLN A 230 -14.57 2.12 -18.24
N ARG A 231 -15.16 3.32 -18.25
CA ARG A 231 -16.42 3.65 -17.55
C ARG A 231 -16.38 3.40 -16.05
N LEU A 232 -15.22 3.58 -15.43
CA LEU A 232 -15.09 3.53 -13.98
C LEU A 232 -15.78 4.74 -13.33
N PRO A 233 -16.21 4.64 -12.06
CA PRO A 233 -16.93 5.71 -11.38
C PRO A 233 -16.19 7.05 -11.43
N LEU A 234 -16.86 8.12 -11.89
CA LEU A 234 -16.24 9.45 -12.09
C LEU A 234 -15.67 10.05 -10.81
N ARG A 235 -16.24 9.71 -9.65
CA ARG A 235 -15.71 10.14 -8.36
C ARG A 235 -14.30 9.59 -8.11
N LEU A 236 -14.05 8.33 -8.50
CA LEU A 236 -12.73 7.72 -8.41
C LEU A 236 -11.74 8.38 -9.38
N VAL A 237 -12.20 8.80 -10.56
CA VAL A 237 -11.39 9.56 -11.53
C VAL A 237 -10.96 10.91 -10.95
N GLY A 238 -11.93 11.70 -10.44
CA GLY A 238 -11.67 13.06 -9.95
C GLY A 238 -10.71 13.10 -8.77
N ARG A 239 -10.82 12.15 -7.84
CA ARG A 239 -10.01 12.16 -6.60
C ARG A 239 -8.50 12.02 -6.82
N LEU A 240 -8.05 11.43 -7.94
CA LEU A 240 -6.63 11.26 -8.23
C LEU A 240 -5.88 12.61 -8.32
N SER A 241 -6.52 13.65 -8.87
CA SER A 241 -5.91 14.97 -9.00
C SER A 241 -5.78 15.72 -7.66
N HIS A 242 -6.52 15.30 -6.65
CA HIS A 242 -6.59 15.97 -5.36
C HIS A 242 -5.87 15.21 -4.23
N GLY A 243 -5.49 13.95 -4.47
CA GLY A 243 -4.89 13.12 -3.43
C GLY A 243 -5.86 12.84 -2.27
N ILE A 244 -7.15 12.51 -2.57
CA ILE A 244 -8.22 12.26 -1.59
C ILE A 244 -8.96 10.95 -1.81
#